data_e3d7887bcce3f887e9a2bd761fcd4682
#
_entry.id   e3d7887bcce3f887e9a2bd761fcd4682
#
_cell.length_a   1.000
_cell.length_b   1.000
_cell.length_c   1.000
_cell.angle_alpha   90.00
_cell.angle_beta   90.00
_cell.angle_gamma   90.00
#
_symmetry.space_group_name_H-M   'P 1'
#
loop_
_entity.id
_entity.type
_entity.pdbx_description
1 polymer ?
#
loop_
_entity_poly.entity_id
_entity_poly.type
_entity_poly.pdbx_seq_one_letter_code
_entity_poly.pdbx_strand_id
1 'polypeptide(L)'
;ANKTTLKITLQEDSQALDEVVVVGYGTQKKATLTGAVSAINNKEIAITKNENVVNMLSGKIPGVRIFQKSSQPGEFDNALDIRGMGEPLIVVDGVPRDKAYFSRMDANEIDNVSVLKDASAAIYGVRAANGVILVTTKRGEASNGKFDITFSANYGWQQFLYVPQTASAADHMLLINEKY
;
A
#
# COMPACT_ATOMS: atom_id res chain seq x y z
N ALA A 1 40.23 38.80 -34.80
CA ALA A 1 38.99 38.52 -34.03
C ALA A 1 38.41 37.20 -34.53
N ASN A 2 38.73 36.10 -33.83
CA ASN A 2 38.16 34.79 -34.10
C ASN A 2 36.81 34.65 -33.38
N LYS A 3 35.72 34.64 -34.14
CA LYS A 3 34.42 34.24 -33.64
C LYS A 3 34.30 32.73 -33.76
N THR A 4 34.49 32.02 -32.67
CA THR A 4 34.15 30.61 -32.57
C THR A 4 32.66 30.47 -32.25
N THR A 5 31.87 30.16 -33.25
CA THR A 5 30.44 29.85 -33.07
C THR A 5 30.33 28.37 -32.65
N LEU A 6 29.99 28.15 -31.40
CA LEU A 6 29.72 26.82 -30.88
C LEU A 6 28.24 26.47 -31.16
N LYS A 7 27.98 25.54 -32.07
CA LYS A 7 26.65 24.94 -32.25
C LYS A 7 26.47 23.82 -31.26
N ILE A 8 25.72 24.06 -30.20
CA ILE A 8 25.32 23.03 -29.26
C ILE A 8 23.95 22.52 -29.71
N THR A 9 23.87 21.29 -30.19
CA THR A 9 22.62 20.60 -30.46
C THR A 9 22.25 19.83 -29.18
N LEU A 10 21.26 20.34 -28.49
CA LEU A 10 20.65 19.59 -27.37
C LEU A 10 19.77 18.50 -27.97
N GLN A 11 20.13 17.23 -27.72
CA GLN A 11 19.22 16.13 -27.96
C GLN A 11 18.35 16.00 -26.71
N GLU A 12 17.03 15.97 -26.91
CA GLU A 12 16.13 15.57 -25.85
C GLU A 12 16.40 14.08 -25.54
N ASP A 13 16.97 13.82 -24.37
CA ASP A 13 17.04 12.46 -23.80
C ASP A 13 15.68 12.16 -23.17
N SER A 14 14.70 11.84 -24.02
CA SER A 14 13.42 11.29 -23.56
C SER A 14 13.57 9.83 -23.25
N GLN A 15 14.22 9.49 -22.15
CA GLN A 15 14.05 8.18 -21.52
C GLN A 15 12.64 8.15 -20.92
N ALA A 16 11.68 7.78 -21.73
CA ALA A 16 10.36 7.40 -21.24
C ALA A 16 10.55 6.14 -20.41
N LEU A 17 10.58 6.29 -19.10
CA LEU A 17 10.48 5.15 -18.19
C LEU A 17 9.12 4.50 -18.43
N ASP A 18 9.11 3.39 -19.16
CA ASP A 18 7.92 2.56 -19.36
C ASP A 18 7.50 1.99 -17.99
N GLU A 19 6.65 2.71 -17.29
CA GLU A 19 6.08 2.23 -16.03
C GLU A 19 5.15 1.06 -16.34
N VAL A 20 5.55 -0.13 -15.92
CA VAL A 20 4.81 -1.39 -16.10
C VAL A 20 3.99 -1.65 -14.86
N VAL A 21 2.71 -1.91 -15.03
CA VAL A 21 1.78 -2.23 -13.94
C VAL A 21 1.34 -3.68 -14.08
N VAL A 22 1.32 -4.40 -12.98
CA VAL A 22 0.77 -5.75 -12.94
C VAL A 22 -0.76 -5.66 -12.94
N VAL A 23 -1.38 -6.30 -13.93
CA VAL A 23 -2.83 -6.38 -14.09
C VAL A 23 -3.25 -7.83 -14.25
N GLY A 24 -3.98 -8.34 -13.28
CA GLY A 24 -4.45 -9.73 -13.34
C GLY A 24 -3.30 -10.73 -13.41
N TYR A 25 -3.30 -11.53 -14.46
CA TYR A 25 -2.27 -12.57 -14.68
C TYR A 25 -1.11 -12.10 -15.57
N GLY A 26 -0.97 -10.80 -15.82
CA GLY A 26 0.06 -10.28 -16.72
C GLY A 26 0.54 -8.88 -16.34
N THR A 27 1.55 -8.42 -17.05
CA THR A 27 2.08 -7.06 -16.92
C THR A 27 1.70 -6.26 -18.17
N GLN A 28 1.22 -5.03 -17.97
CA GLN A 28 0.92 -4.09 -19.06
C GLN A 28 1.55 -2.74 -18.79
N LYS A 29 1.86 -2.01 -19.86
CA LYS A 29 2.32 -0.63 -19.75
C LYS A 29 1.20 0.24 -19.19
N LYS A 30 1.49 1.07 -18.20
CA LYS A 30 0.50 1.97 -17.56
C LYS A 30 -0.25 2.84 -18.58
N ALA A 31 0.44 3.27 -19.63
CA ALA A 31 -0.13 4.09 -20.70
C ALA A 31 -1.21 3.38 -21.54
N THR A 32 -1.24 2.04 -21.54
CA THR A 32 -2.21 1.24 -22.32
C THR A 32 -3.38 0.72 -21.51
N LEU A 33 -3.40 1.02 -20.20
CA LEU A 33 -4.47 0.59 -19.31
C LEU A 33 -5.70 1.47 -19.50
N THR A 34 -6.79 0.89 -19.96
CA THR A 34 -8.10 1.55 -20.09
C THR A 34 -8.93 1.49 -18.80
N GLY A 35 -8.52 0.66 -17.84
CA GLY A 35 -9.20 0.49 -16.56
C GLY A 35 -8.73 1.46 -15.48
N ALA A 36 -9.54 1.65 -14.43
CA ALA A 36 -9.19 2.46 -13.26
C ALA A 36 -8.19 1.70 -12.37
N VAL A 37 -6.91 1.74 -12.75
CA VAL A 37 -5.81 1.11 -12.02
C VAL A 37 -4.94 2.18 -11.38
N SER A 38 -4.61 1.99 -10.12
CA SER A 38 -3.63 2.81 -9.40
C SER A 38 -2.51 1.91 -8.91
N ALA A 39 -1.27 2.27 -9.17
CA ALA A 39 -0.10 1.52 -8.75
C ALA A 39 0.83 2.38 -7.90
N ILE A 40 1.53 1.75 -6.98
CA ILE A 40 2.53 2.36 -6.11
C ILE A 40 3.74 1.43 -5.99
N ASN A 41 4.92 1.99 -6.12
CA ASN A 41 6.17 1.26 -6.08
C ASN A 41 6.73 1.10 -4.67
N ASN A 42 7.62 0.14 -4.46
CA ASN A 42 8.30 -0.08 -3.19
C ASN A 42 8.91 1.20 -2.60
N LYS A 43 9.57 2.01 -3.42
CA LYS A 43 10.21 3.25 -2.97
C LYS A 43 9.23 4.21 -2.29
N GLU A 44 8.04 4.32 -2.83
CA GLU A 44 6.99 5.18 -2.27
C GLU A 44 6.37 4.57 -1.01
N ILE A 45 6.23 3.24 -0.96
CA ILE A 45 5.74 2.53 0.23
C ILE A 45 6.73 2.72 1.38
N ALA A 46 8.02 2.53 1.13
CA ALA A 46 9.09 2.56 2.12
C ALA A 46 9.37 3.95 2.74
N ILE A 47 8.86 5.04 2.14
CA ILE A 47 9.01 6.39 2.70
C ILE A 47 8.35 6.49 4.07
N THR A 48 7.18 5.89 4.24
CA THR A 48 6.45 5.89 5.51
C THR A 48 6.80 4.62 6.27
N LYS A 49 7.58 4.74 7.32
CA LYS A 49 7.91 3.59 8.16
C LYS A 49 6.80 3.36 9.16
N ASN A 50 6.14 2.23 9.05
CA ASN A 50 5.12 1.77 9.99
C ASN A 50 5.26 0.26 10.14
N GLU A 51 4.83 -0.28 11.25
CA GLU A 51 4.83 -1.71 11.53
C GLU A 51 3.84 -2.48 10.63
N ASN A 52 2.79 -1.79 10.18
CA ASN A 52 1.73 -2.37 9.34
C ASN A 52 1.79 -1.79 7.93
N VAL A 53 1.98 -2.67 6.94
CA VAL A 53 2.03 -2.30 5.52
C VAL A 53 0.76 -1.58 5.06
N VAL A 54 -0.41 -1.97 5.57
CA VAL A 54 -1.68 -1.29 5.24
C VAL A 54 -1.61 0.19 5.60
N ASN A 55 -1.06 0.53 6.77
CA ASN A 55 -0.89 1.93 7.18
C ASN A 55 0.08 2.70 6.27
N MET A 56 1.11 2.03 5.76
CA MET A 56 2.07 2.66 4.84
C MET A 56 1.43 3.07 3.52
N LEU A 57 0.33 2.45 3.12
CA LEU A 57 -0.42 2.77 1.91
C LEU A 57 -1.41 3.92 2.10
N SER A 58 -1.65 4.34 3.35
CA SER A 58 -2.62 5.39 3.65
C SER A 58 -2.28 6.71 2.96
N GLY A 59 -3.25 7.27 2.24
CA GLY A 59 -3.10 8.53 1.50
C GLY A 59 -2.26 8.46 0.23
N LYS A 60 -1.66 7.30 -0.10
CA LYS A 60 -0.79 7.16 -1.28
C LYS A 60 -1.53 6.66 -2.52
N ILE A 61 -2.62 5.94 -2.33
CA ILE A 61 -3.38 5.35 -3.44
C ILE A 61 -4.74 6.05 -3.57
N PRO A 62 -4.99 6.77 -4.67
CA PRO A 62 -6.28 7.45 -4.88
C PRO A 62 -7.45 6.47 -4.82
N GLY A 63 -8.49 6.81 -4.04
CA GLY A 63 -9.71 6.01 -3.91
C GLY A 63 -9.61 4.83 -2.96
N VAL A 64 -8.48 4.65 -2.29
CA VAL A 64 -8.31 3.69 -1.18
C VAL A 64 -8.40 4.46 0.13
N ARG A 65 -9.28 4.01 1.02
CA ARG A 65 -9.46 4.55 2.37
C ARG A 65 -8.97 3.52 3.38
N ILE A 66 -8.16 3.97 4.31
CA ILE A 66 -7.61 3.13 5.36
C ILE A 66 -8.02 3.76 6.69
N PHE A 67 -8.69 2.97 7.53
CA PHE A 67 -9.11 3.39 8.84
C PHE A 67 -8.47 2.49 9.88
N GLN A 68 -7.79 3.10 10.80
CA GLN A 68 -7.33 2.39 11.99
C GLN A 68 -8.52 2.30 12.97
N LYS A 69 -8.99 1.08 13.23
CA LYS A 69 -10.11 0.83 14.14
C LYS A 69 -9.73 0.96 15.59
N SER A 70 -8.49 0.64 15.92
CA SER A 70 -7.93 0.74 17.27
C SER A 70 -6.57 1.42 17.21
N SER A 71 -6.27 2.22 18.22
CA SER A 71 -4.94 2.80 18.45
C SER A 71 -4.17 2.04 19.52
N GLN A 72 -4.65 0.86 19.90
CA GLN A 72 -4.00 0.03 20.90
C GLN A 72 -2.67 -0.51 20.35
N PRO A 73 -1.57 -0.38 21.10
CA PRO A 73 -0.28 -0.92 20.70
C PRO A 73 -0.37 -2.43 20.43
N GLY A 74 0.19 -2.87 19.28
CA GLY A 74 0.17 -4.27 18.87
C GLY A 74 -1.13 -4.73 18.19
N GLU A 75 -2.15 -3.89 18.07
CA GLU A 75 -3.38 -4.22 17.36
C GLU A 75 -3.33 -3.68 15.92
N PHE A 76 -3.46 -4.59 14.95
CA PHE A 76 -3.33 -4.27 13.53
C PHE A 76 -4.65 -4.36 12.75
N ASP A 77 -5.80 -4.25 13.44
CA ASP A 77 -7.08 -4.29 12.76
C ASP A 77 -7.42 -2.94 12.11
N ASN A 78 -6.94 -2.80 10.88
CA ASN A 78 -7.26 -1.67 10.03
C ASN A 78 -8.39 -2.05 9.07
N ALA A 79 -9.37 -1.17 8.91
CA ALA A 79 -10.32 -1.31 7.83
C ALA A 79 -9.71 -0.75 6.54
N LEU A 80 -9.81 -1.52 5.50
CA LEU A 80 -9.36 -1.19 4.15
C LEU A 80 -10.58 -1.16 3.24
N ASP A 81 -10.77 -0.07 2.52
CA ASP A 81 -11.96 0.16 1.71
C ASP A 81 -11.59 0.82 0.40
N ILE A 82 -12.18 0.37 -0.69
CA ILE A 82 -12.05 0.98 -2.00
C ILE A 82 -13.37 1.64 -2.37
N ARG A 83 -13.37 2.98 -2.48
CA ARG A 83 -14.51 3.80 -2.88
C ARG A 83 -15.79 3.61 -2.04
N GLY A 84 -15.69 3.15 -0.80
CA GLY A 84 -16.87 2.91 0.05
C GLY A 84 -17.58 1.58 -0.19
N MET A 85 -16.98 0.67 -0.97
CA MET A 85 -17.59 -0.62 -1.32
C MET A 85 -17.32 -1.72 -0.28
N GLY A 86 -16.46 -1.44 0.70
CA GLY A 86 -16.07 -2.39 1.74
C GLY A 86 -14.71 -3.06 1.47
N GLU A 87 -14.46 -4.17 2.14
CA GLU A 87 -13.17 -4.84 2.14
C GLU A 87 -12.86 -5.45 0.75
N PRO A 88 -11.73 -5.05 0.12
CA PRO A 88 -11.33 -5.57 -1.19
C PRO A 88 -10.71 -6.96 -1.08
N LEU A 89 -10.66 -7.66 -2.20
CA LEU A 89 -9.89 -8.90 -2.33
C LEU A 89 -8.40 -8.56 -2.40
N ILE A 90 -7.60 -9.23 -1.58
CA ILE A 90 -6.15 -9.10 -1.60
C ILE A 90 -5.55 -10.30 -2.31
N VAL A 91 -4.69 -10.05 -3.29
CA VAL A 91 -4.02 -11.09 -4.08
C VAL A 91 -2.52 -10.83 -4.03
N VAL A 92 -1.77 -11.77 -3.48
CA VAL A 92 -0.31 -11.70 -3.40
C VAL A 92 0.27 -12.71 -4.37
N ASP A 93 1.05 -12.23 -5.33
CA ASP A 93 1.68 -13.03 -6.41
C ASP A 93 0.69 -13.98 -7.11
N GLY A 94 -0.52 -13.50 -7.35
CA GLY A 94 -1.59 -14.26 -8.01
C GLY A 94 -2.40 -15.16 -7.06
N VAL A 95 -2.06 -15.25 -5.78
CA VAL A 95 -2.76 -16.07 -4.78
C VAL A 95 -3.62 -15.19 -3.87
N PRO A 96 -4.94 -15.43 -3.78
CA PRO A 96 -5.79 -14.73 -2.82
C PRO A 96 -5.33 -14.99 -1.38
N ARG A 97 -5.16 -13.91 -0.62
CA ARG A 97 -4.75 -13.93 0.79
C ARG A 97 -5.71 -13.11 1.62
N ASP A 98 -5.67 -13.32 2.93
CA ASP A 98 -6.41 -12.51 3.88
C ASP A 98 -5.69 -11.19 4.21
N LYS A 99 -6.42 -10.26 4.78
CA LYS A 99 -5.90 -8.97 5.20
C LYS A 99 -4.83 -9.11 6.29
N ALA A 100 -4.98 -10.09 7.19
CA ALA A 100 -4.03 -10.30 8.28
C ALA A 100 -2.66 -10.71 7.75
N TYR A 101 -2.62 -11.54 6.71
CA TYR A 101 -1.38 -11.89 6.01
C TYR A 101 -0.72 -10.64 5.43
N PHE A 102 -1.47 -9.84 4.67
CA PHE A 102 -0.95 -8.63 4.03
C PHE A 102 -0.45 -7.60 5.05
N SER A 103 -1.16 -7.43 6.16
CA SER A 103 -0.79 -6.49 7.22
C SER A 103 0.57 -6.77 7.85
N ARG A 104 0.97 -8.05 7.88
CA ARG A 104 2.20 -8.53 8.51
C ARG A 104 3.36 -8.71 7.54
N MET A 105 3.14 -8.48 6.24
CA MET A 105 4.22 -8.54 5.25
C MET A 105 5.27 -7.46 5.53
N ASP A 106 6.52 -7.77 5.22
CA ASP A 106 7.57 -6.74 5.22
C ASP A 106 7.42 -5.85 3.97
N ALA A 107 7.39 -4.54 4.17
CA ALA A 107 7.36 -3.59 3.06
C ALA A 107 8.54 -3.72 2.11
N ASN A 108 9.68 -4.22 2.59
CA ASN A 108 10.86 -4.46 1.77
C ASN A 108 10.70 -5.64 0.81
N GLU A 109 9.83 -6.60 1.11
CA GLU A 109 9.51 -7.73 0.24
C GLU A 109 8.60 -7.33 -0.92
N ILE A 110 7.85 -6.24 -0.76
CA ILE A 110 6.92 -5.76 -1.76
C ILE A 110 7.69 -5.01 -2.85
N ASP A 111 7.44 -5.34 -4.09
CA ASP A 111 7.93 -4.61 -5.26
C ASP A 111 6.92 -3.55 -5.69
N ASN A 112 5.67 -3.96 -5.89
CA ASN A 112 4.61 -3.10 -6.36
C ASN A 112 3.27 -3.47 -5.72
N VAL A 113 2.42 -2.47 -5.49
CA VAL A 113 1.01 -2.64 -5.11
C VAL A 113 0.14 -1.96 -6.14
N SER A 114 -0.71 -2.73 -6.80
CA SER A 114 -1.67 -2.24 -7.78
C SER A 114 -3.09 -2.41 -7.28
N VAL A 115 -3.92 -1.39 -7.42
CA VAL A 115 -5.33 -1.44 -7.03
C VAL A 115 -6.20 -1.41 -8.26
N LEU A 116 -6.92 -2.50 -8.47
CA LEU A 116 -7.90 -2.64 -9.53
C LEU A 116 -9.26 -2.23 -9.00
N LYS A 117 -9.88 -1.30 -9.70
CA LYS A 117 -11.19 -0.74 -9.38
C LYS A 117 -12.17 -1.06 -10.49
N ASP A 118 -13.44 -1.19 -10.13
CA ASP A 118 -14.52 -1.36 -11.10
C ASP A 118 -14.30 -2.57 -12.05
N ALA A 119 -14.52 -2.37 -13.34
CA ALA A 119 -14.43 -3.43 -14.36
C ALA A 119 -13.07 -4.16 -14.42
N SER A 120 -11.97 -3.50 -14.04
CA SER A 120 -10.65 -4.12 -14.03
C SER A 120 -10.50 -5.22 -12.97
N ALA A 121 -11.33 -5.18 -11.93
CA ALA A 121 -11.38 -6.20 -10.89
C ALA A 121 -12.19 -7.45 -11.29
N ALA A 122 -13.02 -7.36 -12.35
CA ALA A 122 -13.97 -8.42 -12.74
C ALA A 122 -13.31 -9.75 -13.10
N ILE A 123 -12.05 -9.74 -13.55
CA ILE A 123 -11.28 -10.96 -13.85
C ILE A 123 -11.08 -11.88 -12.62
N TYR A 124 -11.21 -11.33 -11.41
CA TYR A 124 -11.12 -12.08 -10.15
C TYR A 124 -12.48 -12.59 -9.66
N GLY A 125 -13.55 -12.39 -10.47
CA GLY A 125 -14.89 -12.89 -10.19
C GLY A 125 -15.63 -12.14 -9.09
N VAL A 126 -16.67 -12.76 -8.55
CA VAL A 126 -17.61 -12.15 -7.60
C VAL A 126 -16.91 -11.66 -6.32
N ARG A 127 -15.87 -12.34 -5.86
CA ARG A 127 -15.12 -11.94 -4.66
C ARG A 127 -14.40 -10.59 -4.80
N ALA A 128 -14.23 -10.13 -6.03
CA ALA A 128 -13.58 -8.86 -6.36
C ALA A 128 -14.58 -7.70 -6.55
N ALA A 129 -15.84 -7.89 -6.19
CA ALA A 129 -16.88 -6.85 -6.34
C ALA A 129 -16.51 -5.53 -5.66
N ASN A 130 -15.79 -5.59 -4.54
CA ASN A 130 -15.31 -4.42 -3.80
C ASN A 130 -13.95 -3.90 -4.27
N GLY A 131 -13.44 -4.41 -5.41
CA GLY A 131 -12.11 -4.12 -5.92
C GLY A 131 -11.06 -5.16 -5.49
N VAL A 132 -9.87 -5.05 -6.08
CA VAL A 132 -8.75 -5.97 -5.82
C VAL A 132 -7.48 -5.17 -5.54
N ILE A 133 -6.74 -5.60 -4.54
CA ILE A 133 -5.38 -5.15 -4.26
C ILE A 133 -4.43 -6.25 -4.71
N LEU A 134 -3.66 -5.96 -5.75
CA LEU A 134 -2.61 -6.85 -6.24
C LEU A 134 -1.30 -6.45 -5.60
N VAL A 135 -0.68 -7.37 -4.93
CA VAL A 135 0.65 -7.22 -4.35
C VAL A 135 1.62 -8.11 -5.12
N THR A 136 2.65 -7.51 -5.66
CA THR A 136 3.75 -8.25 -6.29
C THR A 136 4.95 -8.18 -5.38
N THR A 137 5.53 -9.33 -5.06
CA THR A 137 6.76 -9.38 -4.27
C THR A 137 7.99 -9.29 -5.15
N LYS A 138 9.09 -8.85 -4.56
CA LYS A 138 10.39 -8.82 -5.24
C LYS A 138 10.82 -10.22 -5.61
N ARG A 139 11.22 -10.40 -6.84
CA ARG A 139 11.77 -11.65 -7.35
C ARG A 139 13.28 -11.49 -7.52
N GLY A 140 14.02 -12.57 -7.30
CA GLY A 140 15.43 -12.60 -7.61
C GLY A 140 15.64 -12.39 -9.11
N GLU A 141 16.52 -11.47 -9.46
CA GLU A 141 16.98 -11.29 -10.83
C GLU A 141 18.22 -12.15 -11.08
N ALA A 142 18.34 -12.69 -12.29
CA ALA A 142 19.54 -13.42 -12.70
C ALA A 142 20.71 -12.42 -12.76
N SER A 143 21.49 -12.38 -11.71
CA SER A 143 22.69 -11.56 -11.62
C SER A 143 23.89 -12.37 -12.11
N ASN A 144 24.70 -11.83 -13.03
CA ASN A 144 25.91 -12.45 -13.57
C ASN A 144 27.00 -12.67 -12.48
N GLY A 145 26.67 -13.50 -11.47
CA GLY A 145 27.56 -13.84 -10.37
C GLY A 145 27.75 -12.75 -9.30
N LYS A 146 26.97 -11.67 -9.35
CA LYS A 146 26.98 -10.63 -8.30
C LYS A 146 25.86 -10.92 -7.30
N PHE A 147 26.21 -10.96 -6.03
CA PHE A 147 25.24 -11.05 -4.96
C PHE A 147 24.87 -9.64 -4.49
N ASP A 148 23.59 -9.34 -4.43
CA ASP A 148 23.06 -8.13 -3.79
C ASP A 148 22.48 -8.53 -2.44
N ILE A 149 23.12 -8.09 -1.37
CA ILE A 149 22.69 -8.39 -0.01
C ILE A 149 22.25 -7.09 0.64
N THR A 150 20.95 -6.98 0.88
CA THR A 150 20.36 -5.83 1.59
C THR A 150 19.98 -6.24 3.00
N PHE A 151 20.52 -5.53 3.98
CA PHE A 151 20.13 -5.68 5.38
C PHE A 151 19.41 -4.43 5.84
N SER A 152 18.21 -4.60 6.42
CA SER A 152 17.48 -3.52 7.06
C SER A 152 17.01 -3.94 8.45
N ALA A 153 17.20 -3.07 9.44
CA ALA A 153 16.71 -3.27 10.78
C ALA A 153 15.92 -2.03 11.23
N ASN A 154 14.70 -2.25 11.71
CA ASN A 154 13.86 -1.20 12.27
C ASN A 154 13.53 -1.55 13.70
N TYR A 155 13.72 -0.59 14.59
CA TYR A 155 13.32 -0.69 16.00
C TYR A 155 12.23 0.35 16.26
N GLY A 156 11.09 -0.07 16.78
CA GLY A 156 9.95 0.79 17.06
C GLY A 156 9.50 0.66 18.52
N TRP A 157 9.01 1.76 19.06
CA TRP A 157 8.50 1.86 20.42
C TRP A 157 7.08 2.37 20.37
N GLN A 158 6.12 1.58 20.85
CA GLN A 158 4.72 1.99 20.92
C GLN A 158 4.30 2.14 22.39
N GLN A 159 3.65 3.26 22.70
CA GLN A 159 3.06 3.48 24.02
C GLN A 159 1.74 4.24 23.86
N PHE A 160 0.87 4.09 24.85
CA PHE A 160 -0.34 4.90 24.89
C PHE A 160 0.03 6.37 25.10
N LEU A 161 -0.46 7.23 24.23
CA LEU A 161 -0.30 8.67 24.37
C LEU A 161 -1.23 9.22 25.48
N TYR A 162 -2.43 8.63 25.56
CA TYR A 162 -3.45 9.00 26.53
C TYR A 162 -4.29 7.78 26.88
N VAL A 163 -4.46 7.51 28.14
CA VAL A 163 -5.39 6.50 28.64
C VAL A 163 -6.54 7.25 29.29
N PRO A 164 -7.78 7.19 28.73
CA PRO A 164 -8.93 7.83 29.35
C PRO A 164 -9.13 7.29 30.75
N GLN A 165 -9.29 8.18 31.72
CA GLN A 165 -9.69 7.76 33.06
C GLN A 165 -11.16 7.37 33.02
N THR A 166 -11.46 6.15 33.40
CA THR A 166 -12.83 5.68 33.55
C THR A 166 -13.38 6.14 34.90
N ALA A 167 -14.66 6.47 34.93
CA ALA A 167 -15.35 6.80 36.18
C ALA A 167 -15.25 5.62 37.16
N SER A 168 -15.17 5.93 38.45
CA SER A 168 -15.21 4.87 39.47
C SER A 168 -16.58 4.16 39.43
N ALA A 169 -16.63 2.94 39.98
CA ALA A 169 -17.89 2.19 40.03
C ALA A 169 -18.99 2.96 40.79
N ALA A 170 -18.62 3.75 41.80
CA ALA A 170 -19.55 4.60 42.55
C ALA A 170 -20.09 5.75 41.66
N ASP A 171 -19.23 6.45 40.92
CA ASP A 171 -19.63 7.51 40.01
C ASP A 171 -20.49 6.99 38.87
N HIS A 172 -20.20 5.80 38.36
CA HIS A 172 -21.01 5.14 37.33
C HIS A 172 -22.41 4.80 37.84
N MET A 173 -22.55 4.33 39.09
CA MET A 173 -23.82 4.07 39.72
C MET A 173 -24.65 5.37 39.96
N LEU A 174 -23.97 6.45 40.35
CA LEU A 174 -24.65 7.76 40.51
C LEU A 174 -25.19 8.27 39.17
N LEU A 175 -24.39 8.18 38.09
CA LEU A 175 -24.82 8.59 36.76
C LEU A 175 -25.99 7.76 36.23
N ILE A 176 -26.07 6.47 36.55
CA ILE A 176 -27.21 5.62 36.22
C ILE A 176 -28.46 6.06 36.99
N ASN A 177 -28.33 6.36 38.28
CA ASN A 177 -29.45 6.82 39.12
C ASN A 177 -29.99 8.19 38.71
N GLU A 178 -29.14 9.09 38.18
CA GLU A 178 -29.60 10.40 37.69
C GLU A 178 -30.33 10.31 36.35
N LYS A 179 -30.16 9.21 35.61
CA LYS A 179 -30.78 9.02 34.29
C LYS A 179 -32.18 8.44 34.36
N TYR A 180 -32.58 7.87 35.49
CA TYR A 180 -33.90 7.31 35.75
C TYR A 180 -34.66 8.09 36.85
#